data_4d85fdbf1af399982b64130aded805bd
#
_entry.id   4d85fdbf1af399982b64130aded805bd
#
_cell.length_a   1.000
_cell.length_b   1.000
_cell.length_c   1.000
_cell.angle_alpha   90.00
_cell.angle_beta   90.00
_cell.angle_gamma   90.00
#
_symmetry.space_group_name_H-M   'P 1'
#
loop_
_entity.id
_entity.type
_entity.pdbx_description
1 polymer ?
#
loop_
_entity_poly.entity_id
_entity_poly.type
_entity_poly.pdbx_seq_one_letter_code
_entity_poly.pdbx_strand_id
1 'polypeptide(L)'
;STLGVLSCPDIVLAYVAARTERIRLAPAVNVLPLHHPIRIAEQWATLDLISEGRVDFATGRGYDKREYAPFKAPYDNNTEAFVEGLEVLLRLWNETEPVTHKGEFYEFENISITPKPIQQPIPTYVASFSKPSIELAGRLGLNNVVAPFAAASQFGGLPEMANCYRETCENHGNEPGRLVCSYFTHFADTPEQDMAARVRQVRYFQECCIAALPSDKKKVSPTYHYFVD
;
A
#
# COMPACT_ATOMS: atom_id res chain seq x y z
N SER A 1 7.24 8.56 9.13
CA SER A 1 8.06 8.14 7.98
C SER A 1 9.46 8.73 8.05
N THR A 2 10.47 7.91 7.80
CA THR A 2 11.88 8.35 7.72
C THR A 2 12.22 8.95 6.34
N LEU A 3 11.36 8.73 5.34
CA LEU A 3 11.58 9.09 3.94
C LEU A 3 10.71 10.25 3.46
N GLY A 4 9.71 10.66 4.24
CA GLY A 4 8.77 11.68 3.83
C GLY A 4 8.49 12.72 4.91
N VAL A 5 7.91 13.84 4.50
CA VAL A 5 7.53 14.95 5.38
C VAL A 5 6.07 14.87 5.87
N LEU A 6 5.28 13.91 5.33
CA LEU A 6 3.88 13.71 5.69
C LEU A 6 3.71 12.45 6.53
N SER A 7 3.62 12.63 7.85
CA SER A 7 3.45 11.53 8.81
C SER A 7 1.99 11.09 9.00
N CYS A 8 1.03 11.95 8.67
CA CYS A 8 -0.41 11.70 8.81
C CYS A 8 -1.13 12.02 7.48
N PRO A 9 -1.03 11.13 6.48
CA PRO A 9 -1.63 11.37 5.16
C PRO A 9 -3.15 11.50 5.21
N ASP A 10 -3.82 10.80 6.09
CA ASP A 10 -5.26 10.86 6.34
C ASP A 10 -5.73 12.27 6.72
N ILE A 11 -5.02 12.96 7.60
CA ILE A 11 -5.32 14.35 8.00
C ILE A 11 -5.14 15.30 6.82
N VAL A 12 -4.05 15.14 6.05
CA VAL A 12 -3.81 15.97 4.86
C VAL A 12 -4.89 15.74 3.82
N LEU A 13 -5.27 14.48 3.57
CA LEU A 13 -6.32 14.15 2.63
C LEU A 13 -7.70 14.65 3.07
N ALA A 14 -7.99 14.69 4.38
CA ALA A 14 -9.20 15.32 4.90
C ALA A 14 -9.24 16.83 4.61
N TYR A 15 -8.09 17.51 4.77
CA TYR A 15 -7.98 18.93 4.39
C TYR A 15 -8.18 19.15 2.88
N VAL A 16 -7.60 18.28 2.04
CA VAL A 16 -7.77 18.31 0.58
C VAL A 16 -9.22 18.02 0.20
N ALA A 17 -9.88 17.07 0.87
CA ALA A 17 -11.30 16.78 0.67
C ALA A 17 -12.18 18.02 0.82
N ALA A 18 -11.91 18.82 1.86
CA ALA A 18 -12.66 20.06 2.14
C ALA A 18 -12.38 21.21 1.16
N ARG A 19 -11.35 21.10 0.32
CA ARG A 19 -10.92 22.15 -0.63
C ARG A 19 -11.13 21.75 -2.09
N THR A 20 -11.62 20.56 -2.34
CA THR A 20 -11.81 20.01 -3.69
C THR A 20 -13.13 19.27 -3.77
N GLU A 21 -13.67 19.16 -4.98
CA GLU A 21 -14.99 18.54 -5.20
C GLU A 21 -14.90 17.27 -6.07
N ARG A 22 -13.87 17.13 -6.89
CA ARG A 22 -13.80 16.09 -7.94
C ARG A 22 -12.62 15.14 -7.83
N ILE A 23 -11.49 15.60 -7.31
CA ILE A 23 -10.27 14.79 -7.22
C ILE A 23 -10.48 13.61 -6.28
N ARG A 24 -10.05 12.44 -6.68
CA ARG A 24 -10.02 11.27 -5.81
C ARG A 24 -8.82 11.33 -4.86
N LEU A 25 -8.97 10.70 -3.71
CA LEU A 25 -8.07 10.84 -2.57
C LEU A 25 -7.49 9.47 -2.22
N ALA A 26 -6.17 9.34 -2.30
CA ALA A 26 -5.50 8.09 -2.01
C ALA A 26 -4.23 8.29 -1.16
N PRO A 27 -3.99 7.46 -0.13
CA PRO A 27 -2.65 7.32 0.42
C PRO A 27 -1.81 6.49 -0.57
N ALA A 28 -0.51 6.75 -0.64
CA ALA A 28 0.35 5.91 -1.46
C ALA A 28 1.67 5.57 -0.74
N VAL A 29 1.57 4.72 0.30
CA VAL A 29 0.44 3.91 0.77
C VAL A 29 0.25 4.06 2.28
N ASN A 30 -0.89 3.58 2.83
CA ASN A 30 -1.02 3.31 4.25
C ASN A 30 -0.26 2.02 4.60
N VAL A 31 0.69 2.09 5.54
CA VAL A 31 1.43 0.91 6.01
C VAL A 31 0.62 0.23 7.10
N LEU A 32 -0.26 -0.67 6.70
CA LEU A 32 -1.31 -1.24 7.57
C LEU A 32 -0.77 -1.89 8.85
N PRO A 33 0.35 -2.68 8.84
CA PRO A 33 0.86 -3.31 10.07
C PRO A 33 1.35 -2.36 11.15
N LEU A 34 1.50 -1.06 10.86
CA LEU A 34 1.83 -0.04 11.86
C LEU A 34 0.60 0.46 12.64
N HIS A 35 -0.59 0.01 12.27
CA HIS A 35 -1.86 0.51 12.78
C HIS A 35 -2.79 -0.64 13.20
N HIS A 36 -3.75 -0.31 14.06
CA HIS A 36 -4.82 -1.26 14.37
C HIS A 36 -5.90 -1.20 13.28
N PRO A 37 -6.34 -2.33 12.68
CA PRO A 37 -7.26 -2.33 11.54
C PRO A 37 -8.61 -1.67 11.84
N ILE A 38 -9.15 -1.77 13.06
CA ILE A 38 -10.38 -1.07 13.45
C ILE A 38 -10.20 0.44 13.30
N ARG A 39 -9.07 1.00 13.78
CA ARG A 39 -8.83 2.45 13.67
C ARG A 39 -8.69 2.90 12.22
N ILE A 40 -8.00 2.12 11.40
CA ILE A 40 -7.90 2.39 9.95
C ILE A 40 -9.27 2.31 9.29
N ALA A 41 -10.09 1.32 9.66
CA ALA A 41 -11.44 1.20 9.12
C ALA A 41 -12.30 2.45 9.40
N GLU A 42 -12.27 2.96 10.64
CA GLU A 42 -13.00 4.17 11.04
C GLU A 42 -12.49 5.43 10.34
N GLN A 43 -11.17 5.61 10.29
CA GLN A 43 -10.53 6.79 9.68
C GLN A 43 -10.87 6.91 8.21
N TRP A 44 -10.71 5.82 7.45
CA TRP A 44 -10.94 5.85 6.01
C TRP A 44 -12.43 5.82 5.64
N ALA A 45 -13.28 5.19 6.44
CA ALA A 45 -14.73 5.32 6.29
C ALA A 45 -15.21 6.76 6.56
N THR A 46 -14.63 7.42 7.57
CA THR A 46 -14.90 8.84 7.84
C THR A 46 -14.46 9.73 6.69
N LEU A 47 -13.25 9.51 6.14
CA LEU A 47 -12.76 10.27 4.99
C LEU A 47 -13.63 10.02 3.76
N ASP A 48 -14.08 8.79 3.54
CA ASP A 48 -14.98 8.44 2.44
C ASP A 48 -16.30 9.20 2.56
N LEU A 49 -16.89 9.25 3.76
CA LEU A 49 -18.10 10.00 4.04
C LEU A 49 -17.95 11.50 3.79
N ILE A 50 -16.94 12.15 4.39
CA ILE A 50 -16.75 13.61 4.25
C ILE A 50 -16.28 14.04 2.87
N SER A 51 -15.72 13.13 2.09
CA SER A 51 -15.33 13.36 0.69
C SER A 51 -16.39 12.97 -0.33
N GLU A 52 -17.56 12.49 0.11
CA GLU A 52 -18.65 12.05 -0.76
C GLU A 52 -18.22 10.93 -1.73
N GLY A 53 -17.51 9.90 -1.18
CA GLY A 53 -17.12 8.71 -1.94
C GLY A 53 -15.94 8.90 -2.88
N ARG A 54 -14.98 9.78 -2.55
CA ARG A 54 -13.78 10.02 -3.37
C ARG A 54 -12.53 9.27 -2.89
N VAL A 55 -12.65 8.40 -1.90
CA VAL A 55 -11.50 7.64 -1.39
C VAL A 55 -11.14 6.50 -2.34
N ASP A 56 -9.85 6.36 -2.63
CA ASP A 56 -9.18 5.17 -3.15
C ASP A 56 -8.16 4.72 -2.10
N PHE A 57 -8.38 3.59 -1.44
CA PHE A 57 -7.51 3.16 -0.34
C PHE A 57 -6.36 2.31 -0.84
N ALA A 58 -5.15 2.87 -0.91
CA ALA A 58 -3.97 2.11 -1.22
C ALA A 58 -3.18 1.76 0.05
N THR A 59 -2.82 0.49 0.19
CA THR A 59 -2.19 -0.07 1.38
C THR A 59 -1.05 -1.02 1.04
N GLY A 60 -0.17 -1.26 2.00
CA GLY A 60 0.95 -2.16 1.86
C GLY A 60 1.54 -2.56 3.21
N ARG A 61 2.42 -3.55 3.17
CA ARG A 61 3.10 -4.01 4.39
C ARG A 61 4.24 -3.10 4.86
N GLY A 62 4.74 -2.20 3.99
CA GLY A 62 5.97 -1.45 4.29
C GLY A 62 7.23 -2.32 4.21
N TYR A 63 8.39 -1.67 4.14
CA TYR A 63 9.69 -2.35 4.02
C TYR A 63 10.76 -1.79 4.96
N ASP A 64 10.56 -0.59 5.51
CA ASP A 64 11.56 0.10 6.33
C ASP A 64 11.44 -0.29 7.79
N LYS A 65 12.38 -1.09 8.28
CA LYS A 65 12.44 -1.54 9.69
C LYS A 65 12.44 -0.36 10.68
N ARG A 66 12.98 0.80 10.28
CA ARG A 66 13.04 2.00 11.13
C ARG A 66 11.64 2.58 11.40
N GLU A 67 10.69 2.34 10.51
CA GLU A 67 9.29 2.75 10.72
C GLU A 67 8.56 1.82 11.71
N TYR A 68 8.93 0.55 11.76
CA TYR A 68 8.33 -0.44 12.65
C TYR A 68 8.79 -0.32 14.11
N ALA A 69 10.09 -0.07 14.31
CA ALA A 69 10.72 -0.09 15.63
C ALA A 69 10.05 0.83 16.66
N PRO A 70 9.71 2.11 16.36
CA PRO A 70 9.07 3.01 17.33
C PRO A 70 7.68 2.55 17.79
N PHE A 71 6.96 1.82 16.93
CA PHE A 71 5.62 1.31 17.21
C PHE A 71 5.62 -0.10 17.80
N LYS A 72 6.80 -0.74 17.92
CA LYS A 72 6.95 -2.15 18.32
C LYS A 72 6.10 -3.10 17.46
N ALA A 73 5.89 -2.73 16.20
CA ALA A 73 5.12 -3.51 15.26
C ALA A 73 5.92 -4.73 14.76
N PRO A 74 5.28 -5.83 14.34
CA PRO A 74 5.92 -7.10 13.99
C PRO A 74 6.60 -7.01 12.62
N TYR A 75 7.84 -6.53 12.58
CA TYR A 75 8.59 -6.38 11.30
C TYR A 75 8.89 -7.73 10.64
N ASP A 76 9.31 -8.71 11.44
CA ASP A 76 9.73 -10.01 10.90
C ASP A 76 8.53 -10.83 10.35
N ASN A 77 7.32 -10.58 10.87
CA ASN A 77 6.06 -11.20 10.44
C ASN A 77 5.14 -10.16 9.77
N ASN A 78 5.73 -9.15 9.10
CA ASN A 78 4.95 -8.03 8.56
C ASN A 78 4.04 -8.43 7.39
N THR A 79 4.35 -9.53 6.72
CA THR A 79 3.53 -10.06 5.63
C THR A 79 2.25 -10.69 6.19
N GLU A 80 2.38 -11.52 7.21
CA GLU A 80 1.28 -12.20 7.89
C GLU A 80 0.37 -11.18 8.58
N ALA A 81 0.96 -10.23 9.32
CA ALA A 81 0.23 -9.14 9.95
C ALA A 81 -0.51 -8.24 8.93
N PHE A 82 0.09 -8.02 7.77
CA PHE A 82 -0.54 -7.28 6.67
C PHE A 82 -1.74 -8.03 6.10
N VAL A 83 -1.59 -9.32 5.81
CA VAL A 83 -2.67 -10.14 5.24
C VAL A 83 -3.84 -10.21 6.21
N GLU A 84 -3.59 -10.55 7.48
CA GLU A 84 -4.63 -10.61 8.51
C GLU A 84 -5.32 -9.27 8.69
N GLY A 85 -4.54 -8.18 8.82
CA GLY A 85 -5.09 -6.84 9.00
C GLY A 85 -5.93 -6.36 7.81
N LEU A 86 -5.53 -6.72 6.57
CA LEU A 86 -6.25 -6.37 5.36
C LEU A 86 -7.58 -7.13 5.27
N GLU A 87 -7.59 -8.43 5.54
CA GLU A 87 -8.81 -9.25 5.55
C GLU A 87 -9.82 -8.73 6.60
N VAL A 88 -9.33 -8.41 7.79
CA VAL A 88 -10.15 -7.80 8.86
C VAL A 88 -10.71 -6.44 8.44
N LEU A 89 -9.87 -5.59 7.85
CA LEU A 89 -10.27 -4.26 7.39
C LEU A 89 -11.41 -4.34 6.36
N LEU A 90 -11.27 -5.22 5.37
CA LEU A 90 -12.30 -5.41 4.34
C LEU A 90 -13.62 -5.91 4.94
N ARG A 91 -13.55 -6.82 5.91
CA ARG A 91 -14.75 -7.28 6.65
C ARG A 91 -15.41 -6.13 7.41
N LEU A 92 -14.65 -5.32 8.14
CA LEU A 92 -15.17 -4.18 8.90
C LEU A 92 -15.88 -3.15 7.99
N TRP A 93 -15.46 -2.98 6.75
CA TRP A 93 -16.13 -2.08 5.80
C TRP A 93 -17.39 -2.69 5.19
N ASN A 94 -17.36 -3.97 4.83
CA ASN A 94 -18.36 -4.59 3.96
C ASN A 94 -19.45 -5.39 4.71
N GLU A 95 -19.13 -5.97 5.88
CA GLU A 95 -20.10 -6.73 6.66
C GLU A 95 -21.09 -5.80 7.39
N THR A 96 -22.37 -6.13 7.34
CA THR A 96 -23.43 -5.42 8.06
C THR A 96 -23.50 -5.81 9.51
N GLU A 97 -23.24 -7.09 9.79
CA GLU A 97 -23.21 -7.63 11.14
C GLU A 97 -21.90 -7.28 11.86
N PRO A 98 -21.90 -7.23 13.19
CA PRO A 98 -20.68 -7.01 13.94
C PRO A 98 -19.64 -8.08 13.69
N VAL A 99 -18.39 -7.67 13.50
CA VAL A 99 -17.25 -8.53 13.21
C VAL A 99 -16.63 -9.02 14.51
N THR A 100 -16.46 -10.33 14.62
CA THR A 100 -15.59 -10.97 15.62
C THR A 100 -14.39 -11.55 14.88
N HIS A 101 -13.19 -11.31 15.41
CA HIS A 101 -11.94 -11.83 14.87
C HIS A 101 -11.03 -12.34 15.98
N LYS A 102 -10.44 -13.51 15.75
CA LYS A 102 -9.41 -14.09 16.60
C LYS A 102 -8.29 -14.61 15.72
N GLY A 103 -7.25 -13.80 15.56
CA GLY A 103 -6.08 -14.09 14.75
C GLY A 103 -4.80 -14.13 15.57
N GLU A 104 -3.68 -14.10 14.88
CA GLU A 104 -2.35 -14.06 15.50
C GLU A 104 -1.96 -12.64 15.95
N PHE A 105 -2.37 -11.62 15.15
CA PHE A 105 -1.96 -10.23 15.36
C PHE A 105 -3.09 -9.36 15.89
N TYR A 106 -4.35 -9.73 15.64
CA TYR A 106 -5.51 -8.96 16.06
C TYR A 106 -6.57 -9.87 16.67
N GLU A 107 -7.12 -9.43 17.81
CA GLU A 107 -8.22 -10.13 18.48
C GLU A 107 -9.23 -9.11 18.99
N PHE A 108 -10.51 -9.30 18.65
CA PHE A 108 -11.62 -8.49 19.14
C PHE A 108 -12.96 -9.18 18.90
N GLU A 109 -13.98 -8.79 19.67
CA GLU A 109 -15.31 -9.39 19.62
C GLU A 109 -16.38 -8.33 19.37
N ASN A 110 -17.33 -8.68 18.50
CA ASN A 110 -18.59 -7.94 18.29
C ASN A 110 -18.41 -6.46 17.97
N ILE A 111 -17.51 -6.14 17.02
CA ILE A 111 -17.18 -4.78 16.62
C ILE A 111 -17.93 -4.39 15.35
N SER A 112 -18.63 -3.27 15.41
CA SER A 112 -19.13 -2.53 14.25
C SER A 112 -18.49 -1.16 14.22
N ILE A 113 -17.92 -0.77 13.08
CA ILE A 113 -17.37 0.57 12.90
C ILE A 113 -18.46 1.60 12.61
N THR A 114 -18.25 2.82 13.05
CA THR A 114 -19.10 3.98 12.76
C THR A 114 -18.23 5.19 12.45
N PRO A 115 -18.42 5.85 11.26
CA PRO A 115 -19.39 5.52 10.23
C PRO A 115 -19.01 4.28 9.42
N LYS A 116 -19.96 3.73 8.66
CA LYS A 116 -19.66 2.86 7.52
C LYS A 116 -19.28 3.73 6.31
N PRO A 117 -18.43 3.26 5.39
CA PRO A 117 -18.14 3.98 4.16
C PRO A 117 -19.39 4.07 3.28
N ILE A 118 -19.48 5.12 2.46
CA ILE A 118 -20.55 5.23 1.46
C ILE A 118 -20.23 4.44 0.18
N GLN A 119 -18.95 4.28 -0.15
CA GLN A 119 -18.53 3.34 -1.20
C GLN A 119 -18.53 1.92 -0.64
N GLN A 120 -19.25 1.00 -1.27
CA GLN A 120 -19.30 -0.41 -0.88
C GLN A 120 -19.07 -1.30 -2.09
N PRO A 121 -17.85 -1.79 -2.26
CA PRO A 121 -16.65 -1.58 -1.43
C PRO A 121 -15.92 -0.25 -1.71
N ILE A 122 -15.10 0.22 -0.76
CA ILE A 122 -14.07 1.24 -1.04
C ILE A 122 -13.08 0.64 -2.04
N PRO A 123 -12.77 1.31 -3.18
CA PRO A 123 -11.72 0.85 -4.09
C PRO A 123 -10.39 0.70 -3.35
N THR A 124 -9.94 -0.54 -3.18
CA THR A 124 -8.75 -0.90 -2.41
C THR A 124 -7.64 -1.35 -3.32
N TYR A 125 -6.42 -0.86 -3.08
CA TYR A 125 -5.23 -1.14 -3.86
C TYR A 125 -4.13 -1.72 -2.97
N VAL A 126 -3.51 -2.80 -3.40
CA VAL A 126 -2.33 -3.39 -2.74
C VAL A 126 -1.06 -2.88 -3.43
N ALA A 127 -0.13 -2.34 -2.65
CA ALA A 127 1.21 -2.01 -3.18
C ALA A 127 2.01 -3.29 -3.37
N SER A 128 2.28 -3.63 -4.62
CA SER A 128 2.84 -4.92 -5.00
C SER A 128 4.19 -4.78 -5.70
N PHE A 129 5.26 -5.26 -5.04
CA PHE A 129 6.62 -5.31 -5.56
C PHE A 129 7.14 -6.74 -5.72
N SER A 130 6.31 -7.75 -5.44
CA SER A 130 6.69 -9.15 -5.50
C SER A 130 5.54 -10.02 -5.97
N LYS A 131 5.86 -11.22 -6.46
CA LYS A 131 4.85 -12.18 -6.90
C LYS A 131 3.82 -12.48 -5.81
N PRO A 132 4.19 -12.77 -4.54
CA PRO A 132 3.18 -13.04 -3.50
C PRO A 132 2.22 -11.87 -3.24
N SER A 133 2.66 -10.60 -3.39
CA SER A 133 1.77 -9.46 -3.21
C SER A 133 0.82 -9.25 -4.40
N ILE A 134 1.25 -9.56 -5.61
CA ILE A 134 0.40 -9.58 -6.80
C ILE A 134 -0.67 -10.68 -6.67
N GLU A 135 -0.26 -11.88 -6.26
CA GLU A 135 -1.17 -13.01 -6.03
C GLU A 135 -2.16 -12.72 -4.90
N LEU A 136 -1.74 -12.06 -3.81
CA LEU A 136 -2.66 -11.64 -2.75
C LEU A 136 -3.75 -10.71 -3.29
N ALA A 137 -3.37 -9.70 -4.06
CA ALA A 137 -4.35 -8.78 -4.64
C ALA A 137 -5.31 -9.49 -5.60
N GLY A 138 -4.82 -10.38 -6.47
CA GLY A 138 -5.65 -11.18 -7.38
C GLY A 138 -6.60 -12.11 -6.63
N ARG A 139 -6.12 -12.79 -5.60
CA ARG A 139 -6.91 -13.69 -4.74
C ARG A 139 -8.06 -12.97 -4.05
N LEU A 140 -7.83 -11.75 -3.59
CA LEU A 140 -8.82 -10.93 -2.89
C LEU A 140 -9.67 -10.06 -3.84
N GLY A 141 -9.46 -10.09 -5.15
CA GLY A 141 -10.17 -9.25 -6.11
C GLY A 141 -9.87 -7.75 -5.97
N LEU A 142 -8.67 -7.39 -5.48
CA LEU A 142 -8.27 -6.01 -5.21
C LEU A 142 -7.43 -5.44 -6.34
N ASN A 143 -7.42 -4.11 -6.45
CA ASN A 143 -6.55 -3.39 -7.38
C ASN A 143 -5.08 -3.44 -6.96
N ASN A 144 -4.16 -3.10 -7.87
CA ASN A 144 -2.73 -3.04 -7.60
C ASN A 144 -2.13 -1.65 -7.84
N VAL A 145 -1.18 -1.27 -6.99
CA VAL A 145 -0.20 -0.22 -7.28
C VAL A 145 1.17 -0.87 -7.42
N VAL A 146 1.79 -0.71 -8.57
CA VAL A 146 3.05 -1.37 -8.92
C VAL A 146 4.13 -0.36 -9.32
N ALA A 147 5.39 -0.74 -9.18
CA ALA A 147 6.52 0.04 -9.69
C ALA A 147 7.19 -0.73 -10.83
N PRO A 148 7.44 -0.10 -11.99
CA PRO A 148 7.99 -0.77 -13.17
C PRO A 148 9.34 -1.46 -12.96
N PHE A 149 10.21 -0.90 -12.10
CA PHE A 149 11.49 -1.51 -11.77
C PHE A 149 11.31 -2.85 -11.02
N ALA A 150 10.32 -2.94 -10.13
CA ALA A 150 10.00 -4.20 -9.45
C ALA A 150 9.42 -5.23 -10.43
N ALA A 151 8.61 -4.78 -11.41
CA ALA A 151 8.12 -5.64 -12.48
C ALA A 151 9.28 -6.23 -13.31
N ALA A 152 10.23 -5.40 -13.69
CA ALA A 152 11.39 -5.85 -14.47
C ALA A 152 12.22 -6.88 -13.70
N SER A 153 12.48 -6.66 -12.40
CA SER A 153 13.33 -7.55 -11.61
C SER A 153 12.66 -8.87 -11.22
N GLN A 154 11.35 -8.88 -10.99
CA GLN A 154 10.62 -10.04 -10.46
C GLN A 154 9.89 -10.85 -11.55
N PHE A 155 9.54 -10.22 -12.66
CA PHE A 155 8.69 -10.81 -13.68
C PHE A 155 9.29 -10.74 -15.10
N GLY A 156 10.35 -9.97 -15.31
CA GLY A 156 10.89 -9.67 -16.64
C GLY A 156 10.26 -8.43 -17.29
N GLY A 157 9.09 -8.00 -16.83
CA GLY A 157 8.44 -6.80 -17.34
C GLY A 157 7.04 -6.56 -16.78
N LEU A 158 6.46 -5.42 -17.16
CA LEU A 158 5.08 -5.08 -16.80
C LEU A 158 4.03 -6.00 -17.43
N PRO A 159 4.17 -6.46 -18.70
CA PRO A 159 3.22 -7.40 -19.29
C PRO A 159 3.13 -8.71 -18.51
N GLU A 160 4.26 -9.29 -18.12
CA GLU A 160 4.34 -10.55 -17.40
C GLU A 160 3.74 -10.41 -15.99
N MET A 161 4.01 -9.27 -15.32
CA MET A 161 3.37 -8.96 -14.03
C MET A 161 1.86 -8.81 -14.18
N ALA A 162 1.39 -8.09 -15.21
CA ALA A 162 -0.04 -7.90 -15.47
C ALA A 162 -0.75 -9.22 -15.78
N ASN A 163 -0.08 -10.13 -16.51
CA ASN A 163 -0.61 -11.47 -16.80
C ASN A 163 -0.73 -12.29 -15.52
N CYS A 164 0.32 -12.32 -14.69
CA CYS A 164 0.29 -13.00 -13.39
C CYS A 164 -0.90 -12.52 -12.53
N TYR A 165 -1.15 -11.21 -12.49
CA TYR A 165 -2.30 -10.65 -11.78
C TYR A 165 -3.64 -11.13 -12.35
N ARG A 166 -3.83 -11.06 -13.68
CA ARG A 166 -5.07 -11.48 -14.33
C ARG A 166 -5.35 -12.96 -14.12
N GLU A 167 -4.35 -13.81 -14.36
CA GLU A 167 -4.44 -15.25 -14.15
C GLU A 167 -4.81 -15.59 -12.70
N THR A 168 -4.24 -14.83 -11.73
CA THR A 168 -4.57 -15.04 -10.33
C THR A 168 -6.01 -14.64 -10.03
N CYS A 169 -6.51 -13.53 -10.58
CA CYS A 169 -7.91 -13.14 -10.44
C CYS A 169 -8.84 -14.24 -11.00
N GLU A 170 -8.61 -14.65 -12.23
CA GLU A 170 -9.41 -15.66 -12.92
C GLU A 170 -9.45 -16.99 -12.16
N ASN A 171 -8.30 -17.46 -11.65
CA ASN A 171 -8.19 -18.69 -10.86
C ASN A 171 -8.98 -18.65 -9.53
N HIS A 172 -9.30 -17.44 -9.04
CA HIS A 172 -10.09 -17.25 -7.82
C HIS A 172 -11.51 -16.72 -8.08
N GLY A 173 -11.93 -16.67 -9.35
CA GLY A 173 -13.27 -16.21 -9.72
C GLY A 173 -13.48 -14.70 -9.60
N ASN A 174 -12.41 -13.91 -9.58
CA ASN A 174 -12.44 -12.45 -9.51
C ASN A 174 -12.23 -11.84 -10.89
N GLU A 175 -12.93 -10.73 -11.17
CA GLU A 175 -12.61 -9.88 -12.31
C GLU A 175 -11.34 -9.05 -12.02
N PRO A 176 -10.39 -8.94 -12.98
CA PRO A 176 -9.20 -8.13 -12.79
C PRO A 176 -9.54 -6.65 -12.60
N GLY A 177 -9.08 -6.07 -11.49
CA GLY A 177 -9.21 -4.67 -11.20
C GLY A 177 -8.17 -3.80 -11.90
N ARG A 178 -7.97 -2.57 -11.39
CA ARG A 178 -7.01 -1.62 -11.94
C ARG A 178 -5.58 -1.98 -11.55
N LEU A 179 -4.66 -1.82 -12.50
CA LEU A 179 -3.23 -1.88 -12.27
C LEU A 179 -2.64 -0.49 -12.50
N VAL A 180 -2.24 0.18 -11.42
CA VAL A 180 -1.70 1.54 -11.42
C VAL A 180 -0.19 1.49 -11.32
N CYS A 181 0.52 2.10 -12.26
CA CYS A 181 1.97 2.19 -12.25
C CYS A 181 2.44 3.49 -11.58
N SER A 182 3.40 3.36 -10.66
CA SER A 182 4.04 4.49 -9.99
C SER A 182 5.41 4.73 -10.59
N TYR A 183 5.64 5.94 -11.12
CA TYR A 183 6.90 6.36 -11.73
C TYR A 183 7.52 7.53 -10.97
N PHE A 184 8.83 7.51 -10.84
CA PHE A 184 9.58 8.72 -10.50
C PHE A 184 9.65 9.61 -11.74
N THR A 185 9.04 10.78 -11.66
CA THR A 185 8.89 11.68 -12.80
C THR A 185 9.48 13.05 -12.48
N HIS A 186 10.21 13.61 -13.41
CA HIS A 186 10.63 15.02 -13.36
C HIS A 186 10.48 15.64 -14.76
N PHE A 187 10.36 16.94 -14.77
CA PHE A 187 10.34 17.75 -16.00
C PHE A 187 11.61 18.58 -16.03
N ALA A 188 12.24 18.64 -17.18
CA ALA A 188 13.45 19.40 -17.41
C ALA A 188 13.36 20.16 -18.75
N ASP A 189 13.69 21.44 -18.73
CA ASP A 189 13.71 22.28 -19.93
C ASP A 189 15.05 22.16 -20.68
N THR A 190 16.11 21.70 -19.99
CA THR A 190 17.44 21.53 -20.56
C THR A 190 18.07 20.20 -20.18
N PRO A 191 19.04 19.67 -20.99
CA PRO A 191 19.78 18.46 -20.65
C PRO A 191 20.53 18.55 -19.31
N GLU A 192 21.01 19.72 -18.91
CA GLU A 192 21.69 19.94 -17.64
C GLU A 192 20.73 19.79 -16.45
N GLN A 193 19.49 20.29 -16.57
CA GLN A 193 18.45 20.11 -15.58
C GLN A 193 18.06 18.63 -15.47
N ASP A 194 17.94 17.92 -16.59
CA ASP A 194 17.66 16.47 -16.60
C ASP A 194 18.77 15.70 -15.88
N MET A 195 20.03 15.97 -16.22
CA MET A 195 21.17 15.31 -15.57
C MET A 195 21.20 15.59 -14.06
N ALA A 196 20.97 16.83 -13.64
CA ALA A 196 20.93 17.21 -12.24
C ALA A 196 19.79 16.51 -11.48
N ALA A 197 18.64 16.30 -12.11
CA ALA A 197 17.53 15.57 -11.52
C ALA A 197 17.86 14.07 -11.35
N ARG A 198 18.46 13.45 -12.35
CA ARG A 198 18.92 12.04 -12.31
C ARG A 198 19.94 11.82 -11.19
N VAL A 199 20.93 12.70 -11.07
CA VAL A 199 21.93 12.62 -9.99
C VAL A 199 21.28 12.72 -8.62
N ARG A 200 20.33 13.64 -8.42
CA ARG A 200 19.58 13.74 -7.15
C ARG A 200 18.76 12.48 -6.86
N GLN A 201 18.15 11.88 -7.86
CA GLN A 201 17.36 10.66 -7.71
C GLN A 201 18.23 9.47 -7.33
N VAL A 202 19.36 9.27 -8.01
CA VAL A 202 20.33 8.21 -7.67
C VAL A 202 20.82 8.38 -6.24
N ARG A 203 21.20 9.61 -5.85
CA ARG A 203 21.60 9.91 -4.49
C ARG A 203 20.51 9.61 -3.46
N TYR A 204 19.27 9.98 -3.74
CA TYR A 204 18.12 9.65 -2.88
C TYR A 204 17.96 8.14 -2.70
N PHE A 205 18.06 7.36 -3.78
CA PHE A 205 18.00 5.90 -3.67
C PHE A 205 19.13 5.34 -2.82
N GLN A 206 20.36 5.77 -3.04
CA GLN A 206 21.53 5.30 -2.29
C GLN A 206 21.49 5.68 -0.80
N GLU A 207 21.14 6.92 -0.49
CA GLU A 207 21.18 7.43 0.88
C GLU A 207 19.93 7.07 1.69
N CYS A 208 18.77 6.98 1.06
CA CYS A 208 17.50 6.80 1.76
C CYS A 208 16.96 5.38 1.61
N CYS A 209 16.82 4.87 0.37
CA CYS A 209 16.17 3.59 0.14
C CYS A 209 17.07 2.42 0.53
N ILE A 210 18.34 2.43 0.12
CA ILE A 210 19.30 1.38 0.50
C ILE A 210 19.54 1.37 2.01
N ALA A 211 19.65 2.56 2.63
CA ALA A 211 19.83 2.67 4.07
C ALA A 211 18.63 2.18 4.90
N ALA A 212 17.45 2.04 4.29
CA ALA A 212 16.27 1.48 4.93
C ALA A 212 16.32 -0.05 5.04
N LEU A 213 17.19 -0.70 4.27
CA LEU A 213 17.35 -2.15 4.27
C LEU A 213 18.25 -2.61 5.42
N PRO A 214 18.11 -3.87 5.87
CA PRO A 214 19.06 -4.45 6.84
C PRO A 214 20.50 -4.35 6.37
N SER A 215 21.43 -4.04 7.28
CA SER A 215 22.87 -3.95 6.98
C SER A 215 23.50 -5.28 6.53
N ASP A 216 22.86 -6.40 6.90
CA ASP A 216 23.24 -7.74 6.44
C ASP A 216 22.48 -8.06 5.16
N LYS A 217 23.17 -8.00 4.02
CA LYS A 217 22.59 -8.33 2.71
C LYS A 217 21.94 -9.72 2.63
N LYS A 218 22.42 -10.69 3.46
CA LYS A 218 21.82 -12.03 3.53
C LYS A 218 20.43 -12.04 4.15
N LYS A 219 20.06 -10.99 4.87
CA LYS A 219 18.73 -10.80 5.48
C LYS A 219 17.80 -9.94 4.63
N VAL A 220 18.27 -9.41 3.51
CA VAL A 220 17.42 -8.70 2.57
C VAL A 220 16.51 -9.73 1.92
N SER A 221 15.22 -9.54 2.05
CA SER A 221 14.23 -10.38 1.34
C SER A 221 14.55 -10.37 -0.16
N PRO A 222 14.44 -11.51 -0.86
CA PRO A 222 14.60 -11.55 -2.32
C PRO A 222 13.77 -10.50 -3.07
N THR A 223 12.66 -10.08 -2.48
CA THR A 223 11.80 -8.99 -2.98
C THR A 223 12.52 -7.64 -3.10
N TYR A 224 13.58 -7.41 -2.32
CA TYR A 224 14.27 -6.11 -2.24
C TYR A 224 15.71 -6.14 -2.75
N HIS A 225 16.14 -7.25 -3.38
CA HIS A 225 17.50 -7.38 -3.94
C HIS A 225 17.83 -6.27 -4.94
N TYR A 226 16.85 -5.79 -5.71
CA TYR A 226 17.03 -4.70 -6.67
C TYR A 226 17.45 -3.35 -6.04
N PHE A 227 17.42 -3.23 -4.70
CA PHE A 227 17.98 -2.05 -4.02
C PHE A 227 19.46 -2.18 -3.69
N VAL A 228 20.05 -3.39 -3.78
CA VAL A 228 21.44 -3.67 -3.37
C VAL A 228 22.33 -4.15 -4.53
N ASP A 229 21.75 -4.52 -5.66
CA ASP A 229 22.40 -4.86 -6.92
C ASP A 229 22.49 -3.63 -7.85
#